data_d63ceff6198f530ef072eece8d5a2f48
#
_entry.id   d63ceff6198f530ef072eece8d5a2f48
#
_cell.length_a   1.000
_cell.length_b   1.000
_cell.length_c   1.000
_cell.angle_alpha   90.00
_cell.angle_beta   90.00
_cell.angle_gamma   90.00
#
_symmetry.space_group_name_H-M   'P 1'
#
loop_
_entity.id
_entity.type
_entity.pdbx_description
1 polymer ?
#
loop_
_entity_poly.entity_id
_entity_poly.type
_entity_poly.pdbx_seq_one_letter_code
_entity_poly.pdbx_strand_id
1 'polypeptide(L)'
;YLQSGDIIKAVKENLHRIEPPFYNLFAEFIAEKTFVDSNISRNIRKLKSKVDNSFFSEWCDTLILCQQDRELMYVLPTIVEKMSDIKQIQEELNTQMYNIYKDHISVTLVVAANIPLMRFLNAEWYRLLTGTLAGQIIVALTFAVIFAATAYVIKVNKPVSVL
;
A
#
# COMPACT_ATOMS: atom_id res chain seq x y z
N TYR A 1 -5.53 20.02 17.75
CA TYR A 1 -4.35 20.62 18.36
C TYR A 1 -4.17 22.08 17.92
N LEU A 2 -4.28 22.37 16.62
CA LEU A 2 -4.14 23.73 16.06
C LEU A 2 -5.06 24.78 16.73
N GLN A 3 -6.26 24.37 17.15
CA GLN A 3 -7.22 25.26 17.79
C GLN A 3 -6.97 25.47 19.29
N SER A 4 -6.51 24.43 19.99
CA SER A 4 -6.38 24.45 21.45
C SER A 4 -4.96 24.73 21.94
N GLY A 5 -3.94 24.48 21.11
CA GLY A 5 -2.53 24.50 21.49
C GLY A 5 -2.15 23.45 22.53
N ASP A 6 -3.10 22.58 22.92
CA ASP A 6 -2.92 21.51 23.91
C ASP A 6 -3.22 20.14 23.29
N ILE A 7 -2.17 19.33 23.19
CA ILE A 7 -2.26 18.00 22.58
C ILE A 7 -3.17 17.05 23.39
N ILE A 8 -3.14 17.15 24.72
CA ILE A 8 -3.96 16.28 25.58
C ILE A 8 -5.43 16.59 25.42
N LYS A 9 -5.78 17.88 25.39
CA LYS A 9 -7.14 18.33 25.13
C LYS A 9 -7.61 17.87 23.76
N ALA A 10 -6.78 18.08 22.74
CA ALA A 10 -7.09 17.67 21.36
C ALA A 10 -7.32 16.16 21.23
N VAL A 11 -6.47 15.34 21.85
CA VAL A 11 -6.63 13.87 21.82
C VAL A 11 -7.86 13.45 22.60
N LYS A 12 -8.10 14.00 23.78
CA LYS A 12 -9.25 13.67 24.64
C LYS A 12 -10.59 13.97 23.94
N GLU A 13 -10.70 15.11 23.29
CA GLU A 13 -11.93 15.51 22.57
C GLU A 13 -12.20 14.65 21.36
N ASN A 14 -11.17 14.09 20.72
CA ASN A 14 -11.30 13.27 19.51
C ASN A 14 -11.15 11.76 19.76
N LEU A 15 -10.90 11.33 20.99
CA LEU A 15 -10.65 9.91 21.30
C LEU A 15 -11.80 8.99 20.84
N HIS A 16 -13.04 9.47 20.92
CA HIS A 16 -14.23 8.71 20.50
C HIS A 16 -14.31 8.44 19.00
N ARG A 17 -13.49 9.11 18.17
CA ARG A 17 -13.41 8.94 16.72
C ARG A 17 -12.30 7.97 16.30
N ILE A 18 -11.46 7.58 17.26
CA ILE A 18 -10.31 6.73 16.99
C ILE A 18 -10.72 5.27 17.20
N GLU A 19 -10.47 4.44 16.21
CA GLU A 19 -10.76 3.01 16.28
C GLU A 19 -9.57 2.22 16.86
N PRO A 20 -9.82 1.01 17.42
CA PRO A 20 -8.73 0.11 17.79
C PRO A 20 -7.87 -0.26 16.57
N PRO A 21 -6.53 -0.41 16.73
CA PRO A 21 -5.78 -0.44 18.00
C PRO A 21 -5.37 0.92 18.52
N PHE A 22 -5.49 1.98 17.73
CA PHE A 22 -5.02 3.33 18.10
C PHE A 22 -5.78 3.94 19.28
N TYR A 23 -7.06 3.58 19.46
CA TYR A 23 -7.84 4.02 20.62
C TYR A 23 -7.11 3.71 21.93
N ASN A 24 -6.66 2.46 22.10
CA ASN A 24 -5.99 2.02 23.32
C ASN A 24 -4.66 2.77 23.53
N LEU A 25 -3.93 3.00 22.44
CA LEU A 25 -2.66 3.70 22.45
C LEU A 25 -2.81 5.15 22.92
N PHE A 26 -3.80 5.87 22.40
CA PHE A 26 -4.07 7.26 22.77
C PHE A 26 -4.75 7.39 24.14
N ALA A 27 -5.57 6.42 24.55
CA ALA A 27 -6.15 6.37 25.89
C ALA A 27 -5.06 6.20 26.95
N GLU A 28 -4.09 5.32 26.71
CA GLU A 28 -2.92 5.13 27.58
C GLU A 28 -2.06 6.40 27.64
N PHE A 29 -1.83 7.07 26.52
CA PHE A 29 -1.10 8.34 26.46
C PHE A 29 -1.74 9.42 27.33
N ILE A 30 -3.08 9.54 27.32
CA ILE A 30 -3.81 10.47 28.19
C ILE A 30 -3.67 10.07 29.66
N ALA A 31 -3.80 8.78 29.98
CA ALA A 31 -3.72 8.26 31.33
C ALA A 31 -2.31 8.47 31.91
N GLU A 32 -1.26 8.21 31.16
CA GLU A 32 0.14 8.43 31.60
C GLU A 32 0.38 9.88 32.01
N LYS A 33 -0.08 10.84 31.21
CA LYS A 33 0.06 12.26 31.57
C LYS A 33 -0.69 12.61 32.86
N THR A 34 -1.88 12.06 33.01
CA THR A 34 -2.77 12.45 34.12
C THR A 34 -2.28 11.89 35.47
N PHE A 35 -1.71 10.70 35.49
CA PHE A 35 -1.44 9.95 36.72
C PHE A 35 0.04 9.62 36.96
N VAL A 36 0.92 9.66 35.94
CA VAL A 36 2.28 9.12 36.04
C VAL A 36 3.35 10.17 35.82
N ASP A 37 3.32 10.88 34.70
CA ASP A 37 4.37 11.82 34.31
C ASP A 37 3.79 13.06 33.62
N SER A 38 4.02 14.21 34.19
CA SER A 38 3.57 15.50 33.62
C SER A 38 4.39 15.95 32.39
N ASN A 39 5.52 15.29 32.09
CA ASN A 39 6.39 15.67 30.97
C ASN A 39 5.83 15.18 29.63
N ILE A 40 5.16 16.08 28.92
CA ILE A 40 4.53 15.81 27.62
C ILE A 40 5.53 15.26 26.60
N SER A 41 6.72 15.83 26.50
CA SER A 41 7.73 15.41 25.52
C SER A 41 8.17 13.96 25.74
N ARG A 42 8.29 13.53 27.01
CA ARG A 42 8.62 12.14 27.35
C ARG A 42 7.48 11.19 26.94
N ASN A 43 6.25 11.57 27.20
CA ASN A 43 5.08 10.76 26.87
C ASN A 43 4.89 10.64 25.34
N ILE A 44 5.15 11.70 24.57
CA ILE A 44 5.14 11.66 23.11
C ILE A 44 6.25 10.72 22.59
N ARG A 45 7.45 10.73 23.18
CA ARG A 45 8.52 9.78 22.80
C ARG A 45 8.14 8.33 23.06
N LYS A 46 7.46 8.03 24.17
CA LYS A 46 6.93 6.69 24.44
C LYS A 46 5.85 6.30 23.41
N LEU A 47 4.96 7.23 23.07
CA LEU A 47 3.94 7.04 22.06
C LEU A 47 4.59 6.72 20.70
N LYS A 48 5.61 7.48 20.31
CA LYS A 48 6.41 7.27 19.09
C LYS A 48 7.00 5.86 19.02
N SER A 49 7.57 5.35 20.12
CA SER A 49 8.22 4.04 20.15
C SER A 49 7.26 2.85 20.03
N LYS A 50 5.95 3.06 20.17
CA LYS A 50 4.93 2.03 20.07
C LYS A 50 4.40 1.81 18.64
N VAL A 51 4.71 2.74 17.72
CA VAL A 51 4.22 2.70 16.33
C VAL A 51 5.43 2.74 15.40
N ASP A 52 5.62 1.66 14.66
CA ASP A 52 6.68 1.56 13.64
C ASP A 52 6.17 2.18 12.32
N ASN A 53 6.18 3.51 12.25
CA ASN A 53 5.80 4.28 11.08
C ASN A 53 6.59 5.59 11.02
N SER A 54 7.26 5.84 9.90
CA SER A 54 8.15 7.00 9.73
C SER A 54 7.40 8.34 9.80
N PHE A 55 6.21 8.42 9.21
CA PHE A 55 5.39 9.64 9.23
C PHE A 55 4.84 9.92 10.63
N PHE A 56 4.42 8.87 11.34
CA PHE A 56 3.98 9.01 12.72
C PHE A 56 5.15 9.45 13.61
N SER A 57 6.35 8.95 13.36
CA SER A 57 7.58 9.38 14.04
C SER A 57 7.90 10.85 13.79
N GLU A 58 7.85 11.30 12.53
CA GLU A 58 8.05 12.71 12.13
C GLU A 58 6.99 13.62 12.77
N TRP A 59 5.74 13.19 12.79
CA TRP A 59 4.65 13.90 13.45
C TRP A 59 4.86 14.04 14.97
N CYS A 60 5.28 12.96 15.64
CA CYS A 60 5.60 12.98 17.07
C CYS A 60 6.79 13.90 17.38
N ASP A 61 7.85 13.86 16.56
CA ASP A 61 9.02 14.74 16.73
C ASP A 61 8.62 16.22 16.56
N THR A 62 7.80 16.52 15.56
CA THR A 62 7.27 17.87 15.35
C THR A 62 6.39 18.33 16.54
N LEU A 63 5.56 17.45 17.11
CA LEU A 63 4.79 17.76 18.32
C LEU A 63 5.69 18.10 19.52
N ILE A 64 6.83 17.40 19.66
CA ILE A 64 7.80 17.72 20.71
C ILE A 64 8.41 19.10 20.50
N LEU A 65 8.75 19.44 19.25
CA LEU A 65 9.27 20.76 18.90
C LEU A 65 8.22 21.86 19.14
N CYS A 66 6.96 21.61 18.82
CA CYS A 66 5.86 22.52 19.09
C CYS A 66 5.66 22.86 20.60
N GLN A 67 6.21 22.05 21.53
CA GLN A 67 6.21 22.39 22.96
C GLN A 67 7.22 23.51 23.29
N GLN A 68 8.23 23.69 22.45
CA GLN A 68 9.26 24.72 22.60
C GLN A 68 8.93 25.95 21.77
N ASP A 69 8.44 25.75 20.55
CA ASP A 69 8.07 26.80 19.61
C ASP A 69 6.68 26.53 19.01
N ARG A 70 5.72 27.35 19.40
CA ARG A 70 4.33 27.21 18.95
C ARG A 70 4.11 27.50 17.46
N GLU A 71 4.99 28.23 16.83
CA GLU A 71 4.87 28.53 15.40
C GLU A 71 5.03 27.25 14.56
N LEU A 72 5.78 26.28 15.06
CA LEU A 72 5.96 24.98 14.38
C LEU A 72 4.68 24.13 14.29
N MET A 73 3.62 24.49 15.03
CA MET A 73 2.35 23.75 14.90
C MET A 73 1.72 23.87 13.51
N TYR A 74 2.02 24.91 12.76
CA TYR A 74 1.54 25.08 11.37
C TYR A 74 2.20 24.14 10.37
N VAL A 75 3.30 23.46 10.75
CA VAL A 75 3.94 22.41 9.95
C VAL A 75 3.21 21.06 10.04
N LEU A 76 2.48 20.82 11.13
CA LEU A 76 1.78 19.55 11.36
C LEU A 76 0.79 19.17 10.23
N PRO A 77 -0.03 20.08 9.69
CA PRO A 77 -0.91 19.75 8.56
C PRO A 77 -0.15 19.27 7.34
N THR A 78 1.00 19.87 7.03
CA THR A 78 1.84 19.48 5.87
C THR A 78 2.34 18.03 6.00
N ILE A 79 2.67 17.57 7.21
CA ILE A 79 3.06 16.16 7.45
C ILE A 79 1.87 15.22 7.18
N VAL A 80 0.68 15.62 7.61
CA VAL A 80 -0.54 14.82 7.39
C VAL A 80 -0.92 14.78 5.89
N GLU A 81 -0.82 15.91 5.19
CA GLU A 81 -1.03 15.98 3.74
C GLU A 81 -0.05 15.08 3.00
N LYS A 82 1.24 15.19 3.30
CA LYS A 82 2.30 14.34 2.71
C LYS A 82 2.03 12.84 2.93
N MET A 83 1.57 12.46 4.12
CA MET A 83 1.17 11.08 4.41
C MET A 83 -0.04 10.65 3.58
N SER A 84 -1.03 11.52 3.43
CA SER A 84 -2.22 11.27 2.62
C SER A 84 -1.88 11.08 1.15
N ASP A 85 -1.02 11.96 0.60
CA ASP A 85 -0.57 11.90 -0.80
C ASP A 85 0.19 10.61 -1.10
N ILE A 86 1.09 10.21 -0.20
CA ILE A 86 1.83 8.95 -0.36
C ILE A 86 0.90 7.75 -0.30
N LYS A 87 -0.08 7.75 0.60
CA LYS A 87 -1.09 6.69 0.67
C LYS A 87 -1.91 6.62 -0.62
N GLN A 88 -2.34 7.75 -1.16
CA GLN A 88 -3.08 7.83 -2.42
C GLN A 88 -2.24 7.29 -3.59
N ILE A 89 -0.95 7.67 -3.68
CA ILE A 89 -0.04 7.15 -4.69
C ILE A 89 0.14 5.63 -4.55
N GLN A 90 0.25 5.11 -3.34
CA GLN A 90 0.33 3.67 -3.11
C GLN A 90 -0.94 2.92 -3.56
N GLU A 91 -2.12 3.46 -3.27
CA GLU A 91 -3.40 2.89 -3.70
C GLU A 91 -3.53 2.92 -5.23
N GLU A 92 -3.09 3.99 -5.88
CA GLU A 92 -3.05 4.10 -7.33
C GLU A 92 -2.08 3.09 -7.96
N LEU A 93 -0.87 2.96 -7.43
CA LEU A 93 0.10 1.96 -7.87
C LEU A 93 -0.42 0.54 -7.71
N ASN A 94 -1.04 0.22 -6.58
CA ASN A 94 -1.64 -1.10 -6.35
C ASN A 94 -2.76 -1.39 -7.35
N THR A 95 -3.58 -0.39 -7.67
CA THR A 95 -4.65 -0.51 -8.66
C THR A 95 -4.07 -0.73 -10.07
N GLN A 96 -3.03 0.00 -10.45
CA GLN A 96 -2.34 -0.18 -11.73
C GLN A 96 -1.71 -1.57 -11.83
N MET A 97 -1.05 -2.04 -10.77
CA MET A 97 -0.48 -3.39 -10.71
C MET A 97 -1.55 -4.47 -10.89
N TYR A 98 -2.69 -4.32 -10.21
CA TYR A 98 -3.82 -5.23 -10.37
C TYR A 98 -4.35 -5.25 -11.81
N ASN A 99 -4.47 -4.10 -12.46
CA ASN A 99 -4.91 -4.00 -13.85
C ASN A 99 -3.93 -4.69 -14.81
N ILE A 100 -2.62 -4.53 -14.62
CA ILE A 100 -1.59 -5.22 -15.42
C ILE A 100 -1.74 -6.74 -15.29
N TYR A 101 -1.97 -7.26 -14.07
CA TYR A 101 -2.23 -8.68 -13.86
C TYR A 101 -3.49 -9.17 -14.57
N LYS A 102 -4.58 -8.43 -14.42
CA LYS A 102 -5.86 -8.74 -15.05
C LYS A 102 -5.74 -8.78 -16.58
N ASP A 103 -5.09 -7.77 -17.16
CA ASP A 103 -4.90 -7.67 -18.60
C ASP A 103 -4.01 -8.82 -19.11
N HIS A 104 -2.91 -9.12 -18.42
CA HIS A 104 -2.03 -10.23 -18.78
C HIS A 104 -2.76 -11.58 -18.74
N ILE A 105 -3.54 -11.85 -17.68
CA ILE A 105 -4.35 -13.07 -17.57
C ILE A 105 -5.38 -13.14 -18.69
N SER A 106 -6.07 -12.04 -18.99
CA SER A 106 -7.08 -11.96 -20.03
C SER A 106 -6.49 -12.28 -21.41
N VAL A 107 -5.37 -11.65 -21.77
CA VAL A 107 -4.68 -11.91 -23.04
C VAL A 107 -4.16 -13.35 -23.10
N THR A 108 -3.57 -13.85 -22.03
CA THR A 108 -3.07 -15.24 -21.97
C THR A 108 -4.21 -16.24 -22.17
N LEU A 109 -5.36 -16.01 -21.57
CA LEU A 109 -6.53 -16.86 -21.68
C LEU A 109 -7.09 -16.85 -23.13
N VAL A 110 -7.16 -15.68 -23.76
CA VAL A 110 -7.59 -15.55 -25.18
C VAL A 110 -6.63 -16.30 -26.09
N VAL A 111 -5.32 -16.15 -25.92
CA VAL A 111 -4.32 -16.85 -26.75
C VAL A 111 -4.40 -18.36 -26.54
N ALA A 112 -4.50 -18.82 -25.30
CA ALA A 112 -4.63 -20.25 -24.99
C ALA A 112 -5.93 -20.86 -25.53
N ALA A 113 -7.05 -20.10 -25.45
CA ALA A 113 -8.34 -20.55 -25.96
C ALA A 113 -8.40 -20.61 -27.49
N ASN A 114 -7.54 -19.86 -28.19
CA ASN A 114 -7.50 -19.86 -29.64
C ASN A 114 -7.13 -21.24 -30.24
N ILE A 115 -6.26 -21.98 -29.56
CA ILE A 115 -5.82 -23.31 -30.02
C ILE A 115 -7.00 -24.29 -30.08
N PRO A 116 -7.78 -24.53 -28.98
CA PRO A 116 -8.94 -25.40 -29.05
C PRO A 116 -10.08 -24.84 -29.95
N LEU A 117 -10.21 -23.52 -30.05
CA LEU A 117 -11.21 -22.87 -30.90
C LEU A 117 -10.94 -23.16 -32.37
N MET A 118 -9.68 -23.21 -32.79
CA MET A 118 -9.30 -23.59 -34.16
C MET A 118 -9.84 -24.96 -34.56
N ARG A 119 -9.97 -25.91 -33.66
CA ARG A 119 -10.56 -27.22 -33.91
C ARG A 119 -12.01 -27.15 -34.41
N PHE A 120 -12.76 -26.17 -33.87
CA PHE A 120 -14.18 -25.97 -34.23
C PHE A 120 -14.33 -25.12 -35.49
N LEU A 121 -13.45 -24.14 -35.70
CA LEU A 121 -13.53 -23.25 -36.85
C LEU A 121 -12.91 -23.86 -38.13
N ASN A 122 -11.78 -24.55 -38.00
CA ASN A 122 -11.08 -25.16 -39.12
C ASN A 122 -10.23 -26.35 -38.66
N ALA A 123 -10.77 -27.54 -38.80
CA ALA A 123 -10.13 -28.80 -38.40
C ALA A 123 -8.82 -29.10 -39.16
N GLU A 124 -8.68 -28.65 -40.42
CA GLU A 124 -7.43 -28.82 -41.17
C GLU A 124 -6.29 -28.01 -40.59
N TRP A 125 -6.52 -26.75 -40.30
CA TRP A 125 -5.52 -25.88 -39.65
C TRP A 125 -5.13 -26.39 -38.27
N TYR A 126 -6.10 -26.89 -37.49
CA TYR A 126 -5.81 -27.52 -36.21
C TYR A 126 -4.91 -28.74 -36.35
N ARG A 127 -5.18 -29.60 -37.36
CA ARG A 127 -4.34 -30.79 -37.66
C ARG A 127 -2.94 -30.40 -38.14
N LEU A 128 -2.81 -29.36 -38.95
CA LEU A 128 -1.50 -28.84 -39.36
C LEU A 128 -0.72 -28.31 -38.13
N LEU A 129 -1.38 -27.56 -37.27
CA LEU A 129 -0.76 -26.94 -36.07
C LEU A 129 -0.30 -27.99 -35.05
N THR A 130 -1.11 -29.05 -34.83
CA THR A 130 -0.83 -30.05 -33.79
C THR A 130 -0.15 -31.32 -34.34
N GLY A 131 -0.33 -31.63 -35.64
CA GLY A 131 0.14 -32.86 -36.27
C GLY A 131 1.44 -32.74 -37.05
N THR A 132 1.89 -31.50 -37.35
CA THR A 132 3.17 -31.30 -38.07
C THR A 132 4.26 -30.82 -37.14
N LEU A 133 5.50 -31.18 -37.43
CA LEU A 133 6.67 -30.76 -36.63
C LEU A 133 6.81 -29.24 -36.59
N ALA A 134 6.54 -28.54 -37.69
CA ALA A 134 6.55 -27.10 -37.77
C ALA A 134 5.46 -26.47 -36.90
N GLY A 135 4.23 -27.01 -36.91
CA GLY A 135 3.12 -26.54 -36.08
C GLY A 135 3.39 -26.73 -34.58
N GLN A 136 3.95 -27.89 -34.20
CA GLN A 136 4.33 -28.17 -32.82
C GLN A 136 5.41 -27.21 -32.28
N ILE A 137 6.39 -26.85 -33.14
CA ILE A 137 7.40 -25.83 -32.76
C ILE A 137 6.75 -24.49 -32.52
N ILE A 138 5.81 -24.05 -33.37
CA ILE A 138 5.09 -22.78 -33.20
C ILE A 138 4.30 -22.77 -31.88
N VAL A 139 3.57 -23.84 -31.61
CA VAL A 139 2.81 -23.98 -30.35
C VAL A 139 3.74 -23.94 -29.12
N ALA A 140 4.85 -24.69 -29.18
CA ALA A 140 5.84 -24.71 -28.10
C ALA A 140 6.46 -23.31 -27.84
N LEU A 141 6.82 -22.60 -28.92
CA LEU A 141 7.32 -21.21 -28.81
C LEU A 141 6.27 -20.27 -28.21
N THR A 142 5.02 -20.39 -28.61
CA THR A 142 3.92 -19.58 -28.06
C THR A 142 3.80 -19.79 -26.56
N PHE A 143 3.80 -21.04 -26.09
CA PHE A 143 3.76 -21.31 -24.66
C PHE A 143 5.03 -20.86 -23.92
N ALA A 144 6.20 -20.98 -24.55
CA ALA A 144 7.45 -20.48 -23.96
C ALA A 144 7.41 -18.94 -23.76
N VAL A 145 6.90 -18.21 -24.76
CA VAL A 145 6.72 -16.74 -24.67
C VAL A 145 5.72 -16.38 -23.57
N ILE A 146 4.57 -17.07 -23.49
CA ILE A 146 3.58 -16.86 -22.44
C ILE A 146 4.21 -17.09 -21.05
N PHE A 147 4.95 -18.17 -20.89
CA PHE A 147 5.61 -18.51 -19.63
C PHE A 147 6.66 -17.46 -19.24
N ALA A 148 7.49 -17.04 -20.19
CA ALA A 148 8.49 -15.98 -19.96
C ALA A 148 7.84 -14.64 -19.60
N ALA A 149 6.76 -14.26 -20.29
CA ALA A 149 6.00 -13.05 -20.02
C ALA A 149 5.34 -13.10 -18.63
N THR A 150 4.76 -14.24 -18.26
CA THR A 150 4.16 -14.43 -16.92
C THR A 150 5.22 -14.33 -15.82
N ALA A 151 6.38 -14.97 -15.99
CA ALA A 151 7.49 -14.87 -15.04
C ALA A 151 8.01 -13.43 -14.90
N TYR A 152 8.07 -12.68 -16.01
CA TYR A 152 8.45 -11.27 -16.01
C TYR A 152 7.44 -10.41 -15.25
N VAL A 153 6.15 -10.56 -15.54
CA VAL A 153 5.06 -9.83 -14.85
C VAL A 153 5.09 -10.08 -13.35
N ILE A 154 5.25 -11.33 -12.92
CA ILE A 154 5.37 -11.67 -11.49
C ILE A 154 6.61 -11.04 -10.85
N LYS A 155 7.74 -11.01 -11.57
CA LYS A 155 8.99 -10.46 -11.06
C LYS A 155 8.93 -8.94 -10.89
N VAL A 156 8.31 -8.24 -11.84
CA VAL A 156 8.23 -6.76 -11.85
C VAL A 156 7.16 -6.26 -10.88
N ASN A 157 6.05 -6.99 -10.74
CA ASN A 157 4.92 -6.60 -9.88
C ASN A 157 5.06 -7.06 -8.43
N LYS A 158 6.26 -7.05 -7.86
CA LYS A 158 6.40 -7.24 -6.41
C LYS A 158 5.87 -5.99 -5.71
N PRO A 159 4.98 -6.14 -4.70
CA PRO A 159 4.50 -4.99 -3.95
C PRO A 159 5.70 -4.28 -3.29
N VAL A 160 5.84 -3.00 -3.59
CA VAL A 160 6.82 -2.15 -2.91
C VAL A 160 6.21 -1.76 -1.56
N SER A 161 6.63 -2.44 -0.49
CA SER A 161 6.33 -2.00 0.87
C SER A 161 7.17 -0.75 1.16
N VAL A 162 6.54 0.41 1.14
CA VAL A 162 7.15 1.73 1.49
C VAL A 162 6.82 2.11 2.95
N LEU A 163 6.39 1.15 3.76
CA LEU A 163 6.11 1.35 5.19
C LEU A 163 7.20 0.74 6.04
#